data_5333ec722de5870c43d8e3064cd59c37
#
_entry.id   5333ec722de5870c43d8e3064cd59c37
#
_cell.length_a   1.000
_cell.length_b   1.000
_cell.length_c   1.000
_cell.angle_alpha   90.00
_cell.angle_beta   90.00
_cell.angle_gamma   90.00
#
_symmetry.space_group_name_H-M   'P 1'
#
loop_
_entity.id
_entity.type
_entity.pdbx_description
1 polymer ?
#
loop_
_entity_poly.entity_id
_entity_poly.type
_entity_poly.pdbx_seq_one_letter_code
_entity_poly.pdbx_strand_id
1 'polypeptide(L)'
;MVNHSSPVGFFLLGFSEHPHLEKILFVVVLCSYLLTLIGNTLILLLSTLDPRLHSPMYFFLSNLSFLDLCFTTTCVPQMLVNLWGPTKTISFLGCSVQLFIFMLLGTTECILLGPHENSCICFSVMAFDRYVAVCQPLHYTTVIHPRLCWQLAAVAWAIGLAQSIVQIPPTLRLPFCPHRQIDDFLCEVPSLIRLSCGDTTYNEIQLAVAGVIFLLVPLGLILVSYGAIARAVLRTNTSKGRRKAFGTCSSHLIVVTLFYSSVIAVYLQPKNPYAQERGKFFGLFYAVGTPTLNPLVYTLRNKEVKRSFWRLLGKDRDSGES
;
A
#
# COMPACT_ATOMS: atom_id res chain seq x y z
N MET A 1 -19.23 -40.70 8.91
CA MET A 1 -17.96 -40.08 9.35
C MET A 1 -17.40 -39.30 8.19
N VAL A 2 -17.62 -38.01 8.17
CA VAL A 2 -17.05 -37.13 7.12
C VAL A 2 -15.58 -36.92 7.47
N ASN A 3 -14.71 -37.52 6.64
CA ASN A 3 -13.26 -37.31 6.76
C ASN A 3 -12.98 -35.82 6.53
N HIS A 4 -12.73 -35.07 7.60
CA HIS A 4 -12.14 -33.74 7.55
C HIS A 4 -10.67 -33.87 7.13
N SER A 5 -10.40 -34.24 5.88
CA SER A 5 -9.10 -34.00 5.29
C SER A 5 -8.94 -32.48 5.18
N SER A 6 -7.99 -31.92 5.92
CA SER A 6 -7.58 -30.52 5.83
C SER A 6 -7.47 -30.10 4.39
N PRO A 7 -7.96 -28.93 3.99
CA PRO A 7 -7.96 -28.50 2.58
C PRO A 7 -6.52 -28.46 2.07
N VAL A 8 -6.22 -29.26 1.05
CA VAL A 8 -4.88 -29.41 0.48
C VAL A 8 -4.33 -28.12 -0.12
N GLY A 9 -5.20 -27.13 -0.42
CA GLY A 9 -4.81 -25.83 -0.96
C GLY A 9 -5.82 -25.29 -1.99
N PHE A 10 -5.41 -24.22 -2.68
CA PHE A 10 -6.19 -23.55 -3.72
C PHE A 10 -5.39 -23.49 -5.02
N PHE A 11 -6.09 -23.37 -6.16
CA PHE A 11 -5.50 -23.12 -7.48
C PHE A 11 -5.65 -21.62 -7.80
N LEU A 12 -4.52 -20.93 -8.05
CA LEU A 12 -4.51 -19.52 -8.46
C LEU A 12 -4.43 -19.46 -9.99
N LEU A 13 -5.54 -19.22 -10.66
CA LEU A 13 -5.61 -19.31 -12.13
C LEU A 13 -4.87 -18.17 -12.84
N GLY A 14 -4.93 -16.95 -12.29
CA GLY A 14 -4.30 -15.79 -12.92
C GLY A 14 -4.74 -15.59 -14.37
N PHE A 15 -3.77 -15.58 -15.30
CA PHE A 15 -3.99 -15.55 -16.76
C PHE A 15 -3.65 -16.88 -17.44
N SER A 16 -4.00 -18.02 -16.84
CA SER A 16 -3.69 -19.36 -17.37
C SER A 16 -4.21 -19.60 -18.78
N GLU A 17 -5.24 -18.89 -19.23
CA GLU A 17 -5.75 -18.94 -20.60
C GLU A 17 -4.80 -18.28 -21.63
N HIS A 18 -3.83 -17.47 -21.17
CA HIS A 18 -2.90 -16.73 -22.01
C HIS A 18 -1.42 -17.00 -21.64
N PRO A 19 -0.83 -18.16 -22.01
CA PRO A 19 0.53 -18.56 -21.59
C PRO A 19 1.63 -17.60 -22.04
N HIS A 20 1.47 -16.91 -23.16
CA HIS A 20 2.42 -15.90 -23.63
C HIS A 20 2.43 -14.66 -22.72
N LEU A 21 1.23 -14.24 -22.25
CA LEU A 21 1.10 -13.12 -21.34
C LEU A 21 1.76 -13.43 -19.99
N GLU A 22 1.62 -14.66 -19.49
CA GLU A 22 2.23 -15.08 -18.23
C GLU A 22 3.75 -15.00 -18.25
N LYS A 23 4.41 -15.39 -19.35
CA LYS A 23 5.86 -15.26 -19.51
C LYS A 23 6.32 -13.79 -19.49
N ILE A 24 5.57 -12.91 -20.16
CA ILE A 24 5.84 -11.47 -20.15
C ILE A 24 5.65 -10.92 -18.73
N LEU A 25 4.55 -11.28 -18.08
CA LEU A 25 4.26 -10.88 -16.70
C LEU A 25 5.31 -11.39 -15.72
N PHE A 26 5.82 -12.62 -15.90
CA PHE A 26 6.91 -13.12 -15.07
C PHE A 26 8.13 -12.17 -15.08
N VAL A 27 8.58 -11.77 -16.27
CA VAL A 27 9.72 -10.84 -16.40
C VAL A 27 9.41 -9.48 -15.79
N VAL A 28 8.22 -8.92 -16.08
CA VAL A 28 7.80 -7.62 -15.54
C VAL A 28 7.71 -7.66 -14.03
N VAL A 29 7.07 -8.67 -13.44
CA VAL A 29 6.91 -8.85 -12.00
C VAL A 29 8.27 -9.05 -11.33
N LEU A 30 9.17 -9.86 -11.92
CA LEU A 30 10.52 -10.08 -11.39
C LEU A 30 11.33 -8.79 -11.37
N CYS A 31 11.36 -8.04 -12.48
CA CYS A 31 12.06 -6.75 -12.55
C CYS A 31 11.48 -5.75 -11.55
N SER A 32 10.16 -5.65 -11.46
CA SER A 32 9.48 -4.77 -10.51
C SER A 32 9.80 -5.15 -9.06
N TYR A 33 9.81 -6.44 -8.73
CA TYR A 33 10.17 -6.93 -7.40
C TYR A 33 11.60 -6.56 -7.01
N LEU A 34 12.57 -6.77 -7.91
CA LEU A 34 13.95 -6.36 -7.67
C LEU A 34 14.07 -4.85 -7.45
N LEU A 35 13.38 -4.04 -8.26
CA LEU A 35 13.35 -2.58 -8.08
C LEU A 35 12.71 -2.19 -6.75
N THR A 36 11.65 -2.87 -6.32
CA THR A 36 11.01 -2.66 -5.03
C THR A 36 11.96 -2.96 -3.88
N LEU A 37 12.64 -4.10 -3.92
CA LEU A 37 13.62 -4.48 -2.90
C LEU A 37 14.76 -3.45 -2.80
N ILE A 38 15.35 -3.08 -3.93
CA ILE A 38 16.46 -2.12 -3.97
C ILE A 38 15.98 -0.74 -3.51
N GLY A 39 14.88 -0.24 -4.06
CA GLY A 39 14.40 1.11 -3.81
C GLY A 39 13.96 1.33 -2.36
N ASN A 40 13.15 0.44 -1.81
CA ASN A 40 12.66 0.56 -0.44
C ASN A 40 13.76 0.28 0.60
N THR A 41 14.64 -0.69 0.36
CA THR A 41 15.82 -0.90 1.23
C THR A 41 16.71 0.33 1.25
N LEU A 42 16.92 0.96 0.09
CA LEU A 42 17.71 2.20 0.00
C LEU A 42 17.08 3.33 0.83
N ILE A 43 15.76 3.53 0.75
CA ILE A 43 15.06 4.53 1.57
C ILE A 43 15.26 4.25 3.05
N LEU A 44 15.09 2.99 3.49
CA LEU A 44 15.31 2.59 4.89
C LEU A 44 16.73 2.88 5.35
N LEU A 45 17.73 2.50 4.56
CA LEU A 45 19.14 2.76 4.88
C LEU A 45 19.45 4.25 4.95
N LEU A 46 19.00 5.04 3.96
CA LEU A 46 19.22 6.49 3.94
C LEU A 46 18.58 7.18 5.14
N SER A 47 17.33 6.83 5.48
CA SER A 47 16.60 7.42 6.58
C SER A 47 17.17 7.06 7.96
N THR A 48 17.88 5.94 8.08
CA THR A 48 18.53 5.54 9.33
C THR A 48 19.94 6.08 9.46
N LEU A 49 20.70 6.17 8.36
CA LEU A 49 22.12 6.53 8.37
C LEU A 49 22.37 8.05 8.26
N ASP A 50 21.50 8.81 7.58
CA ASP A 50 21.70 10.25 7.43
C ASP A 50 20.86 11.05 8.44
N PRO A 51 21.49 11.72 9.45
CA PRO A 51 20.77 12.52 10.45
C PRO A 51 19.90 13.63 9.86
N ARG A 52 20.20 14.11 8.65
CA ARG A 52 19.42 15.14 7.96
C ARG A 52 18.06 14.64 7.47
N LEU A 53 17.90 13.32 7.36
CA LEU A 53 16.64 12.65 7.05
C LEU A 53 15.85 12.23 8.31
N HIS A 54 16.27 12.64 9.50
CA HIS A 54 15.55 12.40 10.75
C HIS A 54 14.41 13.41 10.96
N SER A 55 13.49 13.51 9.99
CA SER A 55 12.27 14.31 10.13
C SER A 55 11.03 13.43 10.15
N PRO A 56 9.90 13.93 10.67
CA PRO A 56 8.63 13.20 10.68
C PRO A 56 8.24 12.58 9.32
N MET A 57 8.43 13.35 8.26
CA MET A 57 8.16 12.88 6.89
C MET A 57 8.95 11.61 6.53
N TYR A 58 10.26 11.59 6.82
CA TYR A 58 11.10 10.42 6.48
C TYR A 58 10.84 9.25 7.42
N PHE A 59 10.41 9.50 8.65
CA PHE A 59 9.94 8.45 9.55
C PHE A 59 8.73 7.71 8.96
N PHE A 60 7.71 8.44 8.46
CA PHE A 60 6.56 7.81 7.82
C PHE A 60 6.89 7.18 6.48
N LEU A 61 7.78 7.80 5.70
CA LEU A 61 8.28 7.22 4.47
C LEU A 61 9.01 5.88 4.71
N SER A 62 9.79 5.78 5.80
CA SER A 62 10.44 4.53 6.20
C SER A 62 9.42 3.46 6.59
N ASN A 63 8.37 3.82 7.33
CA ASN A 63 7.28 2.88 7.62
C ASN A 63 6.62 2.38 6.34
N LEU A 64 6.33 3.27 5.38
CA LEU A 64 5.75 2.89 4.08
C LEU A 64 6.69 1.97 3.30
N SER A 65 7.99 2.28 3.25
CA SER A 65 8.98 1.42 2.59
C SER A 65 9.10 0.05 3.25
N PHE A 66 8.98 -0.02 4.56
CA PHE A 66 8.96 -1.30 5.29
C PHE A 66 7.69 -2.10 4.97
N LEU A 67 6.53 -1.45 4.90
CA LEU A 67 5.27 -2.07 4.46
C LEU A 67 5.40 -2.64 3.05
N ASP A 68 5.92 -1.84 2.10
CA ASP A 68 6.13 -2.26 0.71
C ASP A 68 7.02 -3.51 0.60
N LEU A 69 8.11 -3.57 1.37
CA LEU A 69 9.00 -4.74 1.41
C LEU A 69 8.30 -5.98 1.96
N CYS A 70 7.60 -5.85 3.09
CA CYS A 70 6.89 -6.97 3.70
C CYS A 70 5.77 -7.47 2.78
N PHE A 71 5.01 -6.56 2.19
CA PHE A 71 3.90 -6.86 1.29
C PHE A 71 4.37 -7.62 0.04
N THR A 72 5.35 -7.05 -0.67
CA THR A 72 5.86 -7.67 -1.90
C THR A 72 6.58 -8.98 -1.64
N THR A 73 7.35 -9.10 -0.56
CA THR A 73 8.03 -10.35 -0.19
C THR A 73 7.05 -11.46 0.21
N THR A 74 5.88 -11.12 0.70
CA THR A 74 4.82 -12.10 1.02
C THR A 74 4.07 -12.58 -0.23
N CYS A 75 3.85 -11.70 -1.21
CA CYS A 75 2.99 -11.97 -2.35
C CYS A 75 3.76 -12.40 -3.60
N VAL A 76 4.84 -11.68 -3.94
CA VAL A 76 5.50 -11.81 -5.24
C VAL A 76 6.23 -13.13 -5.45
N PRO A 77 6.95 -13.73 -4.48
CA PRO A 77 7.63 -15.01 -4.70
C PRO A 77 6.66 -16.12 -5.11
N GLN A 78 5.51 -16.24 -4.44
CA GLN A 78 4.48 -17.22 -4.80
C GLN A 78 3.88 -16.93 -6.18
N MET A 79 3.64 -15.66 -6.50
CA MET A 79 3.16 -15.23 -7.82
C MET A 79 4.15 -15.60 -8.92
N LEU A 80 5.44 -15.38 -8.74
CA LEU A 80 6.48 -15.76 -9.70
C LEU A 80 6.54 -17.28 -9.92
N VAL A 81 6.44 -18.08 -8.85
CA VAL A 81 6.38 -19.54 -8.95
C VAL A 81 5.15 -19.96 -9.79
N ASN A 82 4.00 -19.34 -9.58
CA ASN A 82 2.79 -19.66 -10.31
C ASN A 82 2.81 -19.18 -11.78
N LEU A 83 3.47 -18.05 -12.07
CA LEU A 83 3.63 -17.55 -13.45
C LEU A 83 4.58 -18.41 -14.29
N TRP A 84 5.61 -19.00 -13.66
CA TRP A 84 6.62 -19.81 -14.34
C TRP A 84 6.29 -21.29 -14.38
N GLY A 85 5.69 -21.80 -13.28
CA GLY A 85 5.50 -23.23 -13.06
C GLY A 85 4.23 -23.78 -13.70
N PRO A 86 4.18 -25.10 -13.96
CA PRO A 86 2.99 -25.78 -14.47
C PRO A 86 1.90 -25.91 -13.41
N THR A 87 2.26 -25.92 -12.13
CA THR A 87 1.34 -26.07 -11.01
C THR A 87 1.06 -24.72 -10.37
N LYS A 88 -0.17 -24.23 -10.52
CA LYS A 88 -0.60 -22.93 -10.02
C LYS A 88 -1.32 -23.10 -8.67
N THR A 89 -0.60 -23.56 -7.68
CA THR A 89 -1.19 -23.92 -6.38
C THR A 89 -0.60 -23.09 -5.24
N ILE A 90 -1.42 -22.84 -4.24
CA ILE A 90 -1.01 -22.34 -2.94
C ILE A 90 -1.58 -23.23 -1.85
N SER A 91 -0.80 -23.56 -0.82
CA SER A 91 -1.31 -24.31 0.31
C SER A 91 -2.32 -23.49 1.11
N PHE A 92 -3.20 -24.16 1.85
CA PHE A 92 -4.16 -23.46 2.73
C PHE A 92 -3.45 -22.54 3.73
N LEU A 93 -2.35 -23.03 4.33
CA LEU A 93 -1.55 -22.23 5.25
C LEU A 93 -0.92 -21.01 4.52
N GLY A 94 -0.35 -21.23 3.32
CA GLY A 94 0.24 -20.14 2.52
C GLY A 94 -0.79 -19.06 2.18
N CYS A 95 -2.00 -19.46 1.76
CA CYS A 95 -3.11 -18.55 1.50
C CYS A 95 -3.52 -17.80 2.79
N SER A 96 -3.62 -18.49 3.93
CA SER A 96 -3.99 -17.88 5.22
C SER A 96 -2.97 -16.84 5.68
N VAL A 97 -1.67 -17.14 5.56
CA VAL A 97 -0.58 -16.20 5.88
C VAL A 97 -0.61 -15.00 4.93
N GLN A 98 -0.77 -15.25 3.63
CA GLN A 98 -0.86 -14.18 2.63
C GLN A 98 -2.03 -13.24 2.93
N LEU A 99 -3.23 -13.78 3.21
CA LEU A 99 -4.41 -13.00 3.59
C LEU A 99 -4.17 -12.15 4.84
N PHE A 100 -3.60 -12.77 5.87
CA PHE A 100 -3.38 -12.09 7.15
C PHE A 100 -2.41 -10.90 6.98
N ILE A 101 -1.28 -11.15 6.34
CA ILE A 101 -0.27 -10.10 6.10
C ILE A 101 -0.81 -9.05 5.15
N PHE A 102 -1.50 -9.43 4.08
CA PHE A 102 -2.12 -8.52 3.13
C PHE A 102 -3.10 -7.55 3.82
N MET A 103 -3.99 -8.08 4.67
CA MET A 103 -4.97 -7.28 5.41
C MET A 103 -4.29 -6.36 6.43
N LEU A 104 -3.33 -6.89 7.19
CA LEU A 104 -2.54 -6.12 8.15
C LEU A 104 -1.85 -4.93 7.48
N LEU A 105 -1.07 -5.19 6.44
CA LEU A 105 -0.24 -4.18 5.79
C LEU A 105 -1.09 -3.19 5.00
N GLY A 106 -2.09 -3.66 4.25
CA GLY A 106 -2.98 -2.80 3.47
C GLY A 106 -3.79 -1.85 4.35
N THR A 107 -4.33 -2.33 5.49
CA THR A 107 -5.03 -1.46 6.45
C THR A 107 -4.07 -0.44 7.07
N THR A 108 -2.87 -0.87 7.47
CA THR A 108 -1.84 0.02 8.03
C THR A 108 -1.42 1.09 7.01
N GLU A 109 -1.26 0.72 5.74
CA GLU A 109 -0.93 1.64 4.64
C GLU A 109 -2.02 2.69 4.44
N CYS A 110 -3.30 2.28 4.41
CA CYS A 110 -4.43 3.22 4.32
C CYS A 110 -4.42 4.27 5.43
N ILE A 111 -4.07 3.87 6.65
CA ILE A 111 -4.01 4.78 7.80
C ILE A 111 -2.79 5.71 7.71
N LEU A 112 -1.63 5.22 7.28
CA LEU A 112 -0.42 6.03 7.17
C LEU A 112 -0.46 7.06 6.04
N LEU A 113 -1.16 6.79 4.94
CA LEU A 113 -1.21 7.68 3.77
C LEU A 113 -2.18 8.87 3.90
N GLY A 114 -3.18 8.84 4.74
CA GLY A 114 -4.23 9.90 4.76
C GLY A 114 -4.05 11.05 5.80
N PRO A 115 -4.99 12.03 5.99
CA PRO A 115 -4.85 13.23 6.82
C PRO A 115 -5.44 13.15 8.24
N HIS A 116 -4.95 14.02 9.16
CA HIS A 116 -5.44 14.17 10.54
C HIS A 116 -5.89 15.62 10.79
N GLU A 117 -7.10 15.80 11.31
CA GLU A 117 -7.56 17.01 12.01
C GLU A 117 -8.20 16.63 13.35
N ASN A 118 -7.95 17.45 14.39
CA ASN A 118 -8.32 17.27 15.80
C ASN A 118 -9.64 16.53 16.06
N SER A 119 -9.57 15.46 16.79
CA SER A 119 -10.60 14.72 17.54
C SER A 119 -10.94 13.32 17.02
N CYS A 120 -10.67 12.36 17.90
CA CYS A 120 -11.33 11.05 18.01
C CYS A 120 -11.28 10.07 16.86
N ILE A 121 -10.19 9.88 16.18
CA ILE A 121 -9.81 8.63 15.47
C ILE A 121 -8.64 8.98 14.55
N CYS A 122 -7.47 8.48 14.86
CA CYS A 122 -6.25 8.65 14.05
C CYS A 122 -6.41 7.99 12.69
N PHE A 123 -6.85 8.72 11.67
CA PHE A 123 -6.78 8.26 10.31
C PHE A 123 -5.88 9.21 9.51
N SER A 124 -4.67 8.72 9.15
CA SER A 124 -3.90 9.31 8.06
C SER A 124 -2.86 10.39 8.40
N VAL A 125 -1.63 9.96 8.59
CA VAL A 125 -0.55 10.78 9.17
C VAL A 125 0.19 11.64 8.15
N MET A 126 0.44 11.14 6.93
CA MET A 126 1.28 11.86 5.96
C MET A 126 0.60 13.08 5.33
N ALA A 127 -0.71 13.07 5.12
CA ALA A 127 -1.39 14.23 4.56
C ALA A 127 -1.54 15.36 5.61
N PHE A 128 -1.66 15.02 6.90
CA PHE A 128 -1.61 16.00 7.99
C PHE A 128 -0.23 16.64 8.11
N ASP A 129 0.83 15.85 8.04
CA ASP A 129 2.21 16.36 7.98
C ASP A 129 2.35 17.39 6.85
N ARG A 130 1.83 17.08 5.66
CA ARG A 130 1.81 18.02 4.51
C ARG A 130 0.98 19.26 4.78
N TYR A 131 -0.21 19.12 5.37
CA TYR A 131 -1.08 20.25 5.72
C TYR A 131 -0.40 21.20 6.69
N VAL A 132 0.14 20.71 7.81
CA VAL A 132 0.82 21.54 8.82
C VAL A 132 2.07 22.18 8.22
N ALA A 133 2.88 21.44 7.44
CA ALA A 133 4.07 21.97 6.81
C ALA A 133 3.81 23.11 5.82
N VAL A 134 2.65 23.10 5.14
CA VAL A 134 2.29 24.12 4.14
C VAL A 134 1.44 25.24 4.72
N CYS A 135 0.44 24.90 5.56
CA CYS A 135 -0.57 25.86 6.04
C CYS A 135 -0.17 26.49 7.39
N GLN A 136 0.61 25.79 8.22
CA GLN A 136 1.00 26.23 9.56
C GLN A 136 2.50 26.04 9.84
N PRO A 137 3.42 26.57 9.01
CA PRO A 137 4.84 26.26 9.08
C PRO A 137 5.49 26.68 10.41
N LEU A 138 4.97 27.70 11.09
CA LEU A 138 5.49 28.16 12.38
C LEU A 138 5.16 27.21 13.54
N HIS A 139 4.11 26.41 13.41
CA HIS A 139 3.68 25.45 14.44
C HIS A 139 4.09 24.01 14.10
N TYR A 140 4.79 23.77 12.99
CA TYR A 140 5.13 22.43 12.52
C TYR A 140 5.89 21.62 13.59
N THR A 141 6.95 22.15 14.16
CA THR A 141 7.79 21.46 15.15
C THR A 141 7.12 21.28 16.52
N THR A 142 6.14 22.12 16.83
CA THR A 142 5.37 22.01 18.10
C THR A 142 4.25 21.01 17.99
N VAL A 143 3.65 20.85 16.80
CA VAL A 143 2.53 19.94 16.55
C VAL A 143 3.04 18.52 16.22
N ILE A 144 4.04 18.41 15.34
CA ILE A 144 4.57 17.12 14.90
C ILE A 144 5.93 16.86 15.56
N HIS A 145 5.88 16.26 16.74
CA HIS A 145 7.07 15.87 17.51
C HIS A 145 7.31 14.33 17.43
N PRO A 146 8.53 13.83 17.65
CA PRO A 146 8.87 12.41 17.46
C PRO A 146 7.99 11.43 18.24
N ARG A 147 7.59 11.78 19.48
CA ARG A 147 6.70 10.92 20.29
C ARG A 147 5.34 10.72 19.60
N LEU A 148 4.77 11.80 19.03
CA LEU A 148 3.51 11.71 18.30
C LEU A 148 3.65 10.79 17.07
N CYS A 149 4.76 10.92 16.32
CA CYS A 149 5.01 10.06 15.16
C CYS A 149 5.03 8.57 15.52
N TRP A 150 5.74 8.21 16.61
CA TRP A 150 5.77 6.84 17.10
C TRP A 150 4.40 6.34 17.57
N GLN A 151 3.65 7.19 18.30
CA GLN A 151 2.29 6.84 18.75
C GLN A 151 1.35 6.59 17.56
N LEU A 152 1.38 7.46 16.56
CA LEU A 152 0.56 7.33 15.35
C LEU A 152 0.91 6.09 14.55
N ALA A 153 2.19 5.80 14.36
CA ALA A 153 2.63 4.57 13.71
C ALA A 153 2.17 3.33 14.50
N ALA A 154 2.39 3.30 15.82
CA ALA A 154 1.97 2.19 16.67
C ALA A 154 0.47 1.96 16.61
N VAL A 155 -0.34 3.02 16.63
CA VAL A 155 -1.81 2.94 16.49
C VAL A 155 -2.19 2.39 15.11
N ALA A 156 -1.56 2.85 14.03
CA ALA A 156 -1.83 2.35 12.68
C ALA A 156 -1.55 0.84 12.57
N TRP A 157 -0.41 0.38 13.09
CA TRP A 157 -0.06 -1.04 13.13
C TRP A 157 -1.00 -1.86 14.01
N ALA A 158 -1.40 -1.32 15.18
CA ALA A 158 -2.34 -2.00 16.08
C ALA A 158 -3.74 -2.15 15.45
N ILE A 159 -4.23 -1.12 14.74
CA ILE A 159 -5.51 -1.19 14.02
C ILE A 159 -5.43 -2.20 12.86
N GLY A 160 -4.34 -2.18 12.07
CA GLY A 160 -4.12 -3.17 11.01
C GLY A 160 -4.13 -4.61 11.55
N LEU A 161 -3.46 -4.84 12.68
CA LEU A 161 -3.46 -6.13 13.35
C LEU A 161 -4.86 -6.54 13.83
N ALA A 162 -5.57 -5.63 14.50
CA ALA A 162 -6.91 -5.88 14.99
C ALA A 162 -7.88 -6.19 13.82
N GLN A 163 -7.80 -5.44 12.71
CA GLN A 163 -8.59 -5.70 11.51
C GLN A 163 -8.32 -7.09 10.93
N SER A 164 -7.05 -7.51 10.86
CA SER A 164 -6.69 -8.84 10.37
C SER A 164 -7.23 -9.95 11.27
N ILE A 165 -7.13 -9.80 12.60
CA ILE A 165 -7.66 -10.78 13.58
C ILE A 165 -9.18 -10.89 13.46
N VAL A 166 -9.88 -9.80 13.20
CA VAL A 166 -11.34 -9.78 13.10
C VAL A 166 -11.81 -10.33 11.74
N GLN A 167 -11.13 -10.00 10.64
CA GLN A 167 -11.57 -10.31 9.27
C GLN A 167 -11.21 -11.73 8.82
N ILE A 168 -10.02 -12.21 9.16
CA ILE A 168 -9.48 -13.42 8.53
C ILE A 168 -10.11 -14.72 9.07
N PRO A 169 -10.29 -14.93 10.39
CA PRO A 169 -10.86 -16.18 10.90
C PRO A 169 -12.26 -16.51 10.36
N PRO A 170 -13.23 -15.56 10.27
CA PRO A 170 -14.51 -15.84 9.64
C PRO A 170 -14.38 -16.18 8.15
N THR A 171 -13.46 -15.53 7.43
CA THR A 171 -13.23 -15.79 6.00
C THR A 171 -12.68 -17.19 5.75
N LEU A 172 -11.72 -17.64 6.57
CA LEU A 172 -11.13 -18.99 6.47
C LEU A 172 -12.08 -20.12 6.89
N ARG A 173 -13.14 -19.82 7.63
CA ARG A 173 -14.17 -20.79 8.03
C ARG A 173 -15.29 -20.96 7.00
N LEU A 174 -15.27 -20.21 5.92
CA LEU A 174 -16.26 -20.34 4.86
C LEU A 174 -16.24 -21.77 4.26
N PRO A 175 -17.41 -22.34 3.94
CA PRO A 175 -17.50 -23.62 3.22
C PRO A 175 -17.13 -23.41 1.75
N PHE A 176 -15.86 -23.63 1.42
CA PHE A 176 -15.37 -23.48 0.05
C PHE A 176 -15.90 -24.56 -0.89
N CYS A 177 -16.19 -24.15 -2.13
CA CYS A 177 -16.65 -25.06 -3.18
C CYS A 177 -15.58 -26.11 -3.56
N PRO A 178 -15.97 -27.31 -4.01
CA PRO A 178 -15.03 -28.42 -4.28
C PRO A 178 -13.94 -28.09 -5.30
N HIS A 179 -14.20 -27.25 -6.28
CA HIS A 179 -13.25 -26.91 -7.35
C HIS A 179 -12.05 -26.06 -6.89
N ARG A 180 -12.14 -25.35 -5.77
CA ARG A 180 -11.06 -24.57 -5.12
C ARG A 180 -10.19 -23.73 -6.07
N GLN A 181 -10.79 -23.23 -7.14
CA GLN A 181 -10.12 -22.40 -8.13
C GLN A 181 -10.39 -20.92 -7.83
N ILE A 182 -9.33 -20.19 -7.52
CA ILE A 182 -9.35 -18.76 -7.34
C ILE A 182 -8.93 -18.14 -8.67
N ASP A 183 -9.84 -17.40 -9.29
CA ASP A 183 -9.58 -16.72 -10.55
C ASP A 183 -8.87 -15.37 -10.31
N ASP A 184 -7.70 -15.47 -9.67
CA ASP A 184 -6.85 -14.32 -9.31
C ASP A 184 -5.38 -14.76 -9.18
N PHE A 185 -4.46 -13.81 -8.99
CA PHE A 185 -3.03 -14.07 -8.71
C PHE A 185 -2.72 -14.28 -7.24
N LEU A 186 -3.58 -13.81 -6.36
CA LEU A 186 -3.37 -13.75 -4.91
C LEU A 186 -4.59 -14.33 -4.18
N CYS A 187 -4.34 -14.80 -2.95
CA CYS A 187 -5.42 -15.07 -2.01
C CYS A 187 -5.89 -13.74 -1.41
N GLU A 188 -7.08 -13.29 -1.80
CA GLU A 188 -7.72 -12.09 -1.27
C GLU A 188 -9.08 -12.41 -0.68
N VAL A 189 -9.53 -11.60 0.28
CA VAL A 189 -10.84 -11.79 0.93
C VAL A 189 -12.00 -11.81 -0.09
N PRO A 190 -12.08 -10.89 -1.07
CA PRO A 190 -13.13 -10.91 -2.07
C PRO A 190 -13.14 -12.20 -2.91
N SER A 191 -11.96 -12.73 -3.25
CA SER A 191 -11.82 -13.93 -4.06
C SER A 191 -12.23 -15.19 -3.29
N LEU A 192 -11.95 -15.28 -2.00
CA LEU A 192 -12.42 -16.36 -1.14
C LEU A 192 -13.93 -16.32 -0.85
N ILE A 193 -14.48 -15.11 -0.68
CA ILE A 193 -15.94 -14.95 -0.55
C ILE A 193 -16.63 -15.48 -1.82
N ARG A 194 -16.11 -15.15 -3.01
CA ARG A 194 -16.64 -15.65 -4.29
C ARG A 194 -16.51 -17.17 -4.45
N LEU A 195 -15.49 -17.76 -3.83
CA LEU A 195 -15.24 -19.21 -3.86
C LEU A 195 -16.12 -20.00 -2.88
N SER A 196 -16.83 -19.33 -1.97
CA SER A 196 -17.69 -19.98 -1.00
C SER A 196 -18.99 -20.49 -1.64
N CYS A 197 -19.42 -21.69 -1.23
CA CYS A 197 -20.72 -22.26 -1.58
C CYS A 197 -21.78 -22.08 -0.47
N GLY A 198 -21.43 -21.40 0.64
CA GLY A 198 -22.32 -21.11 1.76
C GLY A 198 -22.79 -19.66 1.79
N ASP A 199 -23.44 -19.30 2.90
CA ASP A 199 -23.84 -17.93 3.17
C ASP A 199 -22.61 -17.05 3.46
N THR A 200 -22.42 -16.00 2.67
CA THR A 200 -21.31 -15.05 2.75
C THR A 200 -21.72 -13.68 3.26
N THR A 201 -23.00 -13.49 3.61
CA THR A 201 -23.58 -12.18 3.98
C THR A 201 -22.78 -11.48 5.07
N TYR A 202 -22.39 -12.20 6.11
CA TYR A 202 -21.58 -11.63 7.20
C TYR A 202 -20.23 -11.12 6.70
N ASN A 203 -19.51 -11.91 5.90
CA ASN A 203 -18.20 -11.56 5.35
C ASN A 203 -18.28 -10.39 4.34
N GLU A 204 -19.33 -10.34 3.54
CA GLU A 204 -19.58 -9.23 2.60
C GLU A 204 -19.85 -7.92 3.36
N ILE A 205 -20.70 -7.94 4.39
CA ILE A 205 -20.97 -6.78 5.23
C ILE A 205 -19.70 -6.32 5.95
N GLN A 206 -18.94 -7.25 6.52
CA GLN A 206 -17.70 -6.94 7.20
C GLN A 206 -16.68 -6.31 6.26
N LEU A 207 -16.54 -6.84 5.03
CA LEU A 207 -15.68 -6.28 3.99
C LEU A 207 -16.13 -4.88 3.56
N ALA A 208 -17.43 -4.67 3.38
CA ALA A 208 -18.00 -3.37 3.02
C ALA A 208 -17.77 -2.32 4.12
N VAL A 209 -18.00 -2.67 5.38
CA VAL A 209 -17.72 -1.80 6.54
C VAL A 209 -16.25 -1.45 6.61
N ALA A 210 -15.36 -2.43 6.47
CA ALA A 210 -13.92 -2.20 6.42
C ALA A 210 -13.52 -1.27 5.26
N GLY A 211 -14.11 -1.47 4.07
CA GLY A 211 -13.89 -0.59 2.90
C GLY A 211 -14.32 0.84 3.15
N VAL A 212 -15.46 1.06 3.81
CA VAL A 212 -15.88 2.42 4.18
C VAL A 212 -14.90 3.04 5.17
N ILE A 213 -14.57 2.33 6.26
CA ILE A 213 -13.75 2.87 7.35
C ILE A 213 -12.30 3.09 6.91
N PHE A 214 -11.68 2.13 6.21
CA PHE A 214 -10.25 2.15 5.91
C PHE A 214 -9.91 2.64 4.50
N LEU A 215 -10.87 2.77 3.61
CA LEU A 215 -10.66 3.25 2.25
C LEU A 215 -11.38 4.58 1.99
N LEU A 216 -12.69 4.65 2.16
CA LEU A 216 -13.45 5.84 1.77
C LEU A 216 -13.28 7.01 2.75
N VAL A 217 -13.27 6.75 4.06
CA VAL A 217 -13.08 7.81 5.07
C VAL A 217 -11.69 8.46 4.93
N PRO A 218 -10.57 7.71 4.90
CA PRO A 218 -9.26 8.31 4.68
C PRO A 218 -9.15 9.07 3.35
N LEU A 219 -9.69 8.52 2.26
CA LEU A 219 -9.70 9.20 0.97
C LEU A 219 -10.45 10.54 1.04
N GLY A 220 -11.64 10.58 1.67
CA GLY A 220 -12.39 11.80 1.88
C GLY A 220 -11.59 12.86 2.65
N LEU A 221 -10.94 12.45 3.72
CA LEU A 221 -10.08 13.32 4.52
C LEU A 221 -8.86 13.83 3.72
N ILE A 222 -8.23 12.98 2.90
CA ILE A 222 -7.16 13.39 2.00
C ILE A 222 -7.65 14.50 1.05
N LEU A 223 -8.80 14.31 0.42
CA LEU A 223 -9.38 15.29 -0.51
C LEU A 223 -9.66 16.63 0.20
N VAL A 224 -10.19 16.59 1.41
CA VAL A 224 -10.43 17.81 2.22
C VAL A 224 -9.10 18.51 2.53
N SER A 225 -8.07 17.79 2.98
CA SER A 225 -6.75 18.35 3.31
C SER A 225 -6.09 18.98 2.10
N TYR A 226 -6.12 18.31 0.94
CA TYR A 226 -5.58 18.88 -0.29
C TYR A 226 -6.38 20.06 -0.82
N GLY A 227 -7.71 20.08 -0.59
CA GLY A 227 -8.54 21.24 -0.83
C GLY A 227 -8.13 22.45 0.03
N ALA A 228 -7.81 22.24 1.30
CA ALA A 228 -7.31 23.28 2.20
C ALA A 228 -5.89 23.76 1.79
N ILE A 229 -4.98 22.83 1.45
CA ILE A 229 -3.65 23.16 0.94
C ILE A 229 -3.77 23.98 -0.37
N ALA A 230 -4.61 23.57 -1.30
CA ALA A 230 -4.82 24.29 -2.56
C ALA A 230 -5.30 25.73 -2.30
N ARG A 231 -6.28 25.93 -1.40
CA ARG A 231 -6.76 27.26 -1.00
C ARG A 231 -5.64 28.11 -0.39
N ALA A 232 -4.82 27.54 0.49
CA ALA A 232 -3.68 28.24 1.11
C ALA A 232 -2.63 28.65 0.07
N VAL A 233 -2.30 27.74 -0.86
CA VAL A 233 -1.33 27.98 -1.93
C VAL A 233 -1.82 29.06 -2.92
N LEU A 234 -3.11 29.06 -3.24
CA LEU A 234 -3.70 30.09 -4.11
C LEU A 234 -3.69 31.49 -3.47
N ARG A 235 -3.76 31.56 -2.14
CA ARG A 235 -3.63 32.83 -1.39
C ARG A 235 -2.20 33.32 -1.24
N THR A 236 -1.21 32.49 -1.57
CA THR A 236 0.21 32.86 -1.49
C THR A 236 0.59 33.76 -2.67
N ASN A 237 1.04 34.98 -2.39
CA ASN A 237 1.34 36.00 -3.41
C ASN A 237 2.65 35.78 -4.19
N THR A 238 3.49 34.81 -3.79
CA THR A 238 4.79 34.59 -4.42
C THR A 238 4.79 33.32 -5.28
N SER A 239 5.27 33.43 -6.53
CA SER A 239 5.42 32.31 -7.46
C SER A 239 6.39 31.24 -6.90
N LYS A 240 7.44 31.67 -6.18
CA LYS A 240 8.42 30.79 -5.55
C LYS A 240 7.80 29.96 -4.42
N GLY A 241 6.93 30.55 -3.59
CA GLY A 241 6.20 29.86 -2.51
C GLY A 241 5.23 28.81 -3.09
N ARG A 242 4.46 29.17 -4.12
CA ARG A 242 3.56 28.23 -4.81
C ARG A 242 4.31 27.03 -5.40
N ARG A 243 5.42 27.28 -6.11
CA ARG A 243 6.25 26.21 -6.70
C ARG A 243 6.82 25.26 -5.65
N LYS A 244 7.26 25.80 -4.49
CA LYS A 244 7.75 24.98 -3.37
C LYS A 244 6.66 24.10 -2.78
N ALA A 245 5.46 24.64 -2.53
CA ALA A 245 4.32 23.91 -2.01
C ALA A 245 3.87 22.79 -2.97
N PHE A 246 3.74 23.07 -4.27
CA PHE A 246 3.45 22.05 -5.28
C PHE A 246 4.52 20.94 -5.33
N GLY A 247 5.80 21.29 -5.26
CA GLY A 247 6.89 20.30 -5.24
C GLY A 247 6.81 19.37 -4.04
N THR A 248 6.40 19.89 -2.88
CA THR A 248 6.29 19.13 -1.64
C THR A 248 5.09 18.17 -1.64
N CYS A 249 3.95 18.63 -2.17
CA CYS A 249 2.69 17.87 -2.13
C CYS A 249 2.54 16.89 -3.30
N SER A 250 3.14 17.17 -4.46
CA SER A 250 2.89 16.40 -5.68
C SER A 250 3.33 14.94 -5.60
N SER A 251 4.45 14.63 -4.91
CA SER A 251 4.90 13.25 -4.74
C SER A 251 3.89 12.43 -3.93
N HIS A 252 3.44 12.97 -2.81
CA HIS A 252 2.43 12.31 -1.99
C HIS A 252 1.10 12.16 -2.74
N LEU A 253 0.65 13.19 -3.46
CA LEU A 253 -0.59 13.13 -4.24
C LEU A 253 -0.54 12.06 -5.34
N ILE A 254 0.61 11.89 -6.00
CA ILE A 254 0.80 10.81 -7.00
C ILE A 254 0.66 9.44 -6.32
N VAL A 255 1.37 9.20 -5.22
CA VAL A 255 1.31 7.91 -4.50
C VAL A 255 -0.12 7.62 -4.04
N VAL A 256 -0.78 8.59 -3.40
CA VAL A 256 -2.17 8.46 -2.97
C VAL A 256 -3.10 8.14 -4.14
N THR A 257 -2.96 8.83 -5.26
CA THR A 257 -3.80 8.59 -6.44
C THR A 257 -3.59 7.19 -6.99
N LEU A 258 -2.32 6.75 -7.13
CA LEU A 258 -2.00 5.41 -7.62
C LEU A 258 -2.55 4.32 -6.68
N PHE A 259 -2.33 4.47 -5.38
CA PHE A 259 -2.81 3.53 -4.37
C PHE A 259 -4.34 3.45 -4.36
N TYR A 260 -5.03 4.57 -4.07
CA TYR A 260 -6.49 4.54 -3.91
C TYR A 260 -7.23 4.20 -5.20
N SER A 261 -6.75 4.63 -6.38
CA SER A 261 -7.38 4.27 -7.65
C SER A 261 -7.31 2.77 -7.92
N SER A 262 -6.17 2.13 -7.65
CA SER A 262 -6.02 0.68 -7.83
C SER A 262 -6.83 -0.12 -6.84
N VAL A 263 -6.83 0.24 -5.55
CA VAL A 263 -7.63 -0.43 -4.52
C VAL A 263 -9.13 -0.30 -4.78
N ILE A 264 -9.62 0.91 -5.10
CA ILE A 264 -11.02 1.15 -5.45
C ILE A 264 -11.42 0.31 -6.68
N ALA A 265 -10.54 0.26 -7.69
CA ALA A 265 -10.81 -0.53 -8.89
C ALA A 265 -10.90 -2.05 -8.60
N VAL A 266 -10.19 -2.56 -7.60
CA VAL A 266 -10.27 -3.96 -7.17
C VAL A 266 -11.51 -4.24 -6.31
N TYR A 267 -11.76 -3.39 -5.30
CA TYR A 267 -12.77 -3.69 -4.27
C TYR A 267 -14.19 -3.23 -4.61
N LEU A 268 -14.33 -2.22 -5.48
CA LEU A 268 -15.64 -1.68 -5.91
C LEU A 268 -16.06 -2.14 -7.31
N GLN A 269 -15.53 -3.26 -7.78
CA GLN A 269 -15.88 -3.80 -9.09
C GLN A 269 -17.32 -4.30 -9.17
N PRO A 270 -18.02 -4.03 -10.28
CA PRO A 270 -19.28 -4.70 -10.58
C PRO A 270 -19.06 -6.20 -10.80
N LYS A 271 -20.03 -7.03 -10.39
CA LYS A 271 -19.99 -8.50 -10.53
C LYS A 271 -20.26 -8.91 -12.00
N ASN A 272 -19.37 -8.56 -12.93
CA ASN A 272 -19.46 -9.01 -14.33
C ASN A 272 -18.10 -9.56 -14.83
N PRO A 273 -18.08 -10.47 -15.84
CA PRO A 273 -16.84 -11.11 -16.32
C PRO A 273 -15.78 -10.12 -16.80
N TYR A 274 -16.17 -9.06 -17.53
CA TYR A 274 -15.23 -8.03 -18.00
C TYR A 274 -14.57 -7.23 -16.86
N ALA A 275 -15.33 -6.95 -15.80
CA ALA A 275 -14.78 -6.29 -14.63
C ALA A 275 -13.80 -7.20 -13.91
N GLN A 276 -14.07 -8.50 -13.84
CA GLN A 276 -13.20 -9.47 -13.17
C GLN A 276 -11.83 -9.57 -13.87
N GLU A 277 -11.79 -9.64 -15.20
CA GLU A 277 -10.52 -9.67 -15.94
C GLU A 277 -9.70 -8.38 -15.75
N ARG A 278 -10.36 -7.21 -15.83
CA ARG A 278 -9.71 -5.93 -15.48
C ARG A 278 -9.22 -5.89 -14.04
N GLY A 279 -9.96 -6.49 -13.13
CA GLY A 279 -9.60 -6.58 -11.72
C GLY A 279 -8.28 -7.26 -11.47
N LYS A 280 -7.98 -8.31 -12.22
CA LYS A 280 -6.68 -9.00 -12.15
C LYS A 280 -5.51 -8.06 -12.47
N PHE A 281 -5.65 -7.19 -13.49
CA PHE A 281 -4.63 -6.19 -13.81
C PHE A 281 -4.49 -5.12 -12.72
N PHE A 282 -5.60 -4.64 -12.17
CA PHE A 282 -5.57 -3.69 -11.06
C PHE A 282 -5.00 -4.31 -9.79
N GLY A 283 -5.34 -5.57 -9.48
CA GLY A 283 -4.77 -6.33 -8.38
C GLY A 283 -3.25 -6.51 -8.54
N LEU A 284 -2.80 -6.89 -9.74
CA LEU A 284 -1.38 -6.98 -10.06
C LEU A 284 -0.67 -5.62 -9.94
N PHE A 285 -1.29 -4.54 -10.43
CA PHE A 285 -0.75 -3.18 -10.33
C PHE A 285 -0.67 -2.73 -8.87
N TYR A 286 -1.68 -2.99 -8.07
CA TYR A 286 -1.68 -2.70 -6.64
C TYR A 286 -0.59 -3.50 -5.90
N ALA A 287 -0.49 -4.80 -6.17
CA ALA A 287 0.42 -5.69 -5.45
C ALA A 287 1.91 -5.52 -5.85
N VAL A 288 2.18 -5.10 -7.07
CA VAL A 288 3.54 -5.02 -7.63
C VAL A 288 3.89 -3.60 -8.07
N GLY A 289 3.03 -2.95 -8.82
CA GLY A 289 3.28 -1.62 -9.40
C GLY A 289 3.40 -0.53 -8.36
N THR A 290 2.46 -0.45 -7.42
CA THR A 290 2.46 0.61 -6.38
C THR A 290 3.72 0.55 -5.51
N PRO A 291 4.13 -0.59 -4.91
CA PRO A 291 5.36 -0.70 -4.14
C PRO A 291 6.65 -0.41 -4.93
N THR A 292 6.62 -0.63 -6.24
CA THR A 292 7.74 -0.30 -7.14
C THR A 292 7.81 1.19 -7.41
N LEU A 293 6.68 1.85 -7.60
CA LEU A 293 6.62 3.28 -7.94
C LEU A 293 6.85 4.18 -6.72
N ASN A 294 6.47 3.75 -5.52
CA ASN A 294 6.65 4.51 -4.28
C ASN A 294 8.09 5.02 -4.09
N PRO A 295 9.12 4.17 -4.06
CA PRO A 295 10.50 4.65 -3.90
C PRO A 295 10.96 5.51 -5.08
N LEU A 296 10.53 5.23 -6.32
CA LEU A 296 10.88 6.05 -7.48
C LEU A 296 10.32 7.47 -7.36
N VAL A 297 9.05 7.60 -6.98
CA VAL A 297 8.41 8.91 -6.80
C VAL A 297 9.10 9.71 -5.70
N TYR A 298 9.40 9.08 -4.57
CA TYR A 298 10.03 9.77 -3.44
C TYR A 298 11.51 10.07 -3.69
N THR A 299 12.29 9.15 -4.28
CA THR A 299 13.72 9.39 -4.54
C THR A 299 13.94 10.35 -5.71
N LEU A 300 13.20 10.20 -6.82
CA LEU A 300 13.42 11.03 -8.01
C LEU A 300 13.02 12.50 -7.80
N ARG A 301 12.01 12.77 -6.95
CA ARG A 301 11.54 14.14 -6.72
C ARG A 301 12.16 14.83 -5.51
N ASN A 302 12.69 14.06 -4.55
CA ASN A 302 13.25 14.63 -3.33
C ASN A 302 14.75 14.89 -3.47
N LYS A 303 15.12 16.17 -3.49
CA LYS A 303 16.53 16.60 -3.60
C LYS A 303 17.38 16.16 -2.42
N GLU A 304 16.81 16.09 -1.19
CA GLU A 304 17.52 15.69 0.02
C GLU A 304 17.88 14.21 -0.01
N VAL A 305 16.96 13.35 -0.43
CA VAL A 305 17.21 11.91 -0.62
C VAL A 305 18.29 11.69 -1.67
N LYS A 306 18.24 12.44 -2.80
CA LYS A 306 19.28 12.37 -3.83
C LYS A 306 20.66 12.80 -3.29
N ARG A 307 20.73 13.89 -2.55
CA ARG A 307 21.98 14.38 -1.93
C ARG A 307 22.53 13.37 -0.91
N SER A 308 21.66 12.81 -0.07
CA SER A 308 22.01 11.77 0.89
C SER A 308 22.57 10.53 0.20
N PHE A 309 21.95 10.09 -0.87
CA PHE A 309 22.43 8.98 -1.70
C PHE A 309 23.83 9.22 -2.29
N TRP A 310 24.08 10.41 -2.85
CA TRP A 310 25.40 10.73 -3.41
C TRP A 310 26.47 10.84 -2.34
N ARG A 311 26.14 11.31 -1.14
CA ARG A 311 27.06 11.36 0.01
C ARG A 311 27.48 9.96 0.46
N LEU A 312 26.54 9.03 0.57
CA LEU A 312 26.88 7.64 0.91
C LEU A 312 27.79 6.97 -0.12
N LEU A 313 27.71 7.39 -1.38
CA LEU A 313 28.60 6.90 -2.44
C LEU A 313 29.97 7.60 -2.46
N GLY A 314 30.29 8.46 -1.49
CA GLY A 314 31.54 9.22 -1.44
C GLY A 314 31.73 10.24 -2.54
N LYS A 315 30.65 10.57 -3.28
CA LYS A 315 30.64 11.61 -4.33
C LYS A 315 29.98 12.89 -3.82
N ASP A 316 30.48 13.46 -2.72
CA ASP A 316 30.17 14.84 -2.37
C ASP A 316 30.77 15.76 -3.46
N ARG A 317 30.00 16.08 -4.46
CA ARG A 317 30.20 17.28 -5.23
C ARG A 317 29.73 18.43 -4.36
N ASP A 318 30.61 18.99 -3.58
CA ASP A 318 30.56 20.39 -3.16
C ASP A 318 30.52 21.27 -4.44
N SER A 319 29.37 21.37 -5.06
CA SER A 319 29.10 22.49 -5.96
C SER A 319 28.79 23.69 -5.07
N GLY A 320 29.85 24.42 -4.73
CA GLY A 320 29.72 25.79 -4.29
C GLY A 320 28.91 26.54 -5.35
N GLU A 321 27.69 26.88 -4.99
CA GLU A 321 26.96 27.99 -5.57
C GLU A 321 27.03 29.11 -4.52
N SER A 322 28.04 29.97 -4.71
CA SER A 322 28.10 31.34 -4.21
C SER A 322 26.90 32.16 -4.72
#